data_e7d609890623802fb3aaf2e874d6175b
#
_entry.id   e7d609890623802fb3aaf2e874d6175b
#
_cell.length_a   1.000
_cell.length_b   1.000
_cell.length_c   1.000
_cell.angle_alpha   90.00
_cell.angle_beta   90.00
_cell.angle_gamma   90.00
#
_symmetry.space_group_name_H-M   'P 1'
#
loop_
_entity.id
_entity.type
_entity.pdbx_description
1 polymer ?
#
loop_
_entity_poly.entity_id
_entity_poly.type
_entity_poly.pdbx_seq_one_letter_code
_entity_poly.pdbx_strand_id
1 'polypeptide(L)'
;MMIARVKKLLTWLWAVLTTPGATKFYRSEPHASTQSVRIHVGAGATCEYLPQESIIFDGAEARLRNDVSLSSDGTYVGWDFICLGRPAANERFETGRLIQRTEIRRDGRPIWIERIDLAGGSPLIPAPFVLAGQPTWGTMIYAGAIADDAADKVREAVGSTGEGIF
;
A
#
# COMPACT_ATOMS: atom_id res chain seq x y z
N MET A 1 9.41 -7.34 12.16
CA MET A 1 8.14 -6.70 12.57
C MET A 1 8.45 -5.26 12.96
N MET A 2 8.05 -4.30 12.13
CA MET A 2 8.24 -2.88 12.43
C MET A 2 6.96 -2.34 13.08
N ILE A 3 7.06 -1.84 14.32
CA ILE A 3 5.95 -1.22 15.03
C ILE A 3 6.31 0.24 15.24
N ALA A 4 5.70 1.13 14.47
CA ALA A 4 5.80 2.57 14.72
C ALA A 4 4.67 3.01 15.64
N ARG A 5 5.01 3.51 16.83
CA ARG A 5 4.08 4.06 17.80
C ARG A 5 4.37 5.54 17.98
N VAL A 6 3.53 6.40 17.42
CA VAL A 6 3.59 7.83 17.65
C VAL A 6 2.60 8.19 18.74
N LYS A 7 3.10 8.59 19.94
CA LYS A 7 2.26 9.09 21.02
C LYS A 7 2.07 10.60 20.89
N LYS A 8 0.83 11.06 21.07
CA LYS A 8 0.44 12.47 21.07
C LYS A 8 1.14 13.17 22.24
N LEU A 9 2.01 14.13 21.95
CA LEU A 9 2.62 15.05 22.91
C LEU A 9 2.24 16.52 22.68
N LEU A 10 1.67 16.86 21.52
CA LEU A 10 1.30 18.22 21.11
C LEU A 10 -0.07 18.24 20.43
N THR A 11 -0.74 19.38 20.43
CA THR A 11 -2.08 19.57 19.84
C THR A 11 -2.09 19.45 18.31
N TRP A 12 -0.91 19.57 17.68
CA TRP A 12 -0.69 19.41 16.23
C TRP A 12 0.57 18.57 16.03
N LEU A 13 0.42 17.36 15.59
CA LEU A 13 1.53 16.51 15.22
C LEU A 13 1.43 16.13 13.75
N TRP A 14 2.47 16.45 13.00
CA TRP A 14 2.67 15.96 11.66
C TRP A 14 3.89 15.06 11.63
N ALA A 15 3.73 13.85 11.12
CA ALA A 15 4.81 12.88 10.99
C ALA A 15 4.85 12.32 9.58
N VAL A 16 6.06 12.29 9.01
CA VAL A 16 6.35 11.60 7.76
C VAL A 16 7.16 10.35 8.08
N LEU A 17 6.69 9.20 7.62
CA LEU A 17 7.33 7.90 7.80
C LEU A 17 7.67 7.35 6.41
N THR A 18 8.91 6.96 6.22
CA THR A 18 9.37 6.33 4.98
C THR A 18 10.31 5.17 5.30
N THR A 19 10.69 4.40 4.28
CA THR A 19 11.72 3.37 4.39
C THR A 19 12.99 3.82 3.65
N PRO A 20 14.18 3.46 4.11
CA PRO A 20 15.44 3.88 3.49
C PRO A 20 15.69 3.22 2.12
N GLY A 21 14.90 2.24 1.75
CA GLY A 21 14.99 1.52 0.50
C GLY A 21 13.84 0.55 0.32
N ALA A 22 13.78 -0.07 -0.87
CA ALA A 22 12.79 -1.09 -1.22
C ALA A 22 12.80 -2.26 -0.24
N THR A 23 11.61 -2.71 0.17
CA THR A 23 11.46 -3.96 0.90
C THR A 23 11.53 -5.13 -0.07
N LYS A 24 12.35 -6.13 0.23
CA LYS A 24 12.58 -7.27 -0.67
C LYS A 24 12.08 -8.55 -0.03
N PHE A 25 11.19 -9.24 -0.72
CA PHE A 25 10.70 -10.56 -0.36
C PHE A 25 11.36 -11.59 -1.26
N TYR A 26 12.33 -12.29 -0.72
CA TYR A 26 13.06 -13.34 -1.43
C TYR A 26 12.28 -14.65 -1.42
N ARG A 27 12.65 -15.57 -2.30
CA ARG A 27 12.16 -16.95 -2.27
C ARG A 27 12.30 -17.51 -0.85
N SER A 28 11.20 -18.03 -0.32
CA SER A 28 11.12 -18.43 1.09
C SER A 28 10.24 -19.68 1.24
N GLU A 29 10.82 -20.84 1.04
CA GLU A 29 10.16 -22.10 1.37
C GLU A 29 10.81 -22.73 2.60
N PRO A 30 10.04 -23.30 3.53
CA PRO A 30 8.57 -23.43 3.56
C PRO A 30 7.85 -22.27 4.26
N HIS A 31 8.52 -21.19 4.65
CA HIS A 31 7.97 -20.16 5.51
C HIS A 31 7.67 -18.85 4.76
N ALA A 32 6.48 -18.30 4.99
CA ALA A 32 6.13 -17.00 4.45
C ALA A 32 6.88 -15.87 5.15
N SER A 33 7.40 -14.94 4.37
CA SER A 33 7.95 -13.67 4.86
C SER A 33 6.81 -12.70 5.15
N THR A 34 6.78 -12.12 6.35
CA THR A 34 5.68 -11.24 6.76
C THR A 34 6.18 -9.84 7.12
N GLN A 35 5.57 -8.83 6.52
CA GLN A 35 5.66 -7.43 6.94
C GLN A 35 4.33 -7.00 7.55
N SER A 36 4.38 -6.41 8.74
CA SER A 36 3.19 -5.86 9.38
C SER A 36 3.47 -4.44 9.85
N VAL A 37 2.67 -3.50 9.36
CA VAL A 37 2.72 -2.10 9.72
C VAL A 37 1.45 -1.77 10.50
N ARG A 38 1.60 -1.10 11.64
CA ARG A 38 0.48 -0.59 12.43
C ARG A 38 0.70 0.87 12.74
N ILE A 39 -0.26 1.70 12.34
CA ILE A 39 -0.22 3.14 12.53
C ILE A 39 -1.45 3.53 13.32
N HIS A 40 -1.24 4.34 14.35
CA HIS A 40 -2.32 4.97 15.09
C HIS A 40 -2.15 6.48 15.04
N VAL A 41 -3.14 7.15 14.44
CA VAL A 41 -3.17 8.61 14.29
C VAL A 41 -4.20 9.17 15.26
N GLY A 42 -3.73 9.94 16.22
CA GLY A 42 -4.59 10.61 17.20
C GLY A 42 -5.41 11.75 16.58
N ALA A 43 -6.38 12.25 17.34
CA ALA A 43 -7.18 13.40 16.95
C ALA A 43 -6.28 14.63 16.67
N GLY A 44 -6.55 15.36 15.60
CA GLY A 44 -5.82 16.54 15.14
C GLY A 44 -4.40 16.25 14.66
N ALA A 45 -3.99 14.98 14.51
CA ALA A 45 -2.68 14.62 14.01
C ALA A 45 -2.74 14.24 12.52
N THR A 46 -1.62 14.45 11.84
CA THR A 46 -1.42 13.99 10.45
C THR A 46 -0.26 13.01 10.40
N CYS A 47 -0.46 11.90 9.71
CA CYS A 47 0.59 10.93 9.42
C CYS A 47 0.66 10.67 7.93
N GLU A 48 1.86 10.84 7.36
CA GLU A 48 2.18 10.42 6.00
C GLU A 48 3.06 9.17 6.08
N TYR A 49 2.61 8.07 5.49
CA TYR A 49 3.37 6.83 5.37
C TYR A 49 3.71 6.59 3.91
N LEU A 50 4.95 6.90 3.54
CA LEU A 50 5.45 6.96 2.17
C LEU A 50 6.64 6.01 2.01
N PRO A 51 6.44 4.69 2.13
CA PRO A 51 7.53 3.72 1.97
C PRO A 51 8.02 3.64 0.53
N GLN A 52 9.23 3.14 0.36
CA GLN A 52 9.68 2.65 -0.94
C GLN A 52 8.90 1.38 -1.32
N GLU A 53 9.02 0.96 -2.57
CA GLU A 53 8.31 -0.21 -3.10
C GLU A 53 8.63 -1.51 -2.36
N SER A 54 7.70 -2.45 -2.44
CA SER A 54 7.88 -3.85 -2.04
C SER A 54 8.12 -4.71 -3.27
N ILE A 55 9.31 -5.31 -3.37
CA ILE A 55 9.69 -6.18 -4.49
C ILE A 55 9.47 -7.64 -4.07
N ILE A 56 8.58 -8.32 -4.78
CA ILE A 56 8.22 -9.70 -4.56
C ILE A 56 8.96 -10.55 -5.58
N PHE A 57 10.06 -11.17 -5.19
CA PHE A 57 10.85 -12.02 -6.08
C PHE A 57 10.11 -13.31 -6.45
N ASP A 58 10.47 -13.91 -7.56
CA ASP A 58 9.93 -15.21 -7.94
C ASP A 58 10.14 -16.27 -6.84
N GLY A 59 9.10 -17.04 -6.54
CA GLY A 59 9.12 -18.04 -5.45
C GLY A 59 8.97 -17.46 -4.05
N ALA A 60 8.69 -16.17 -3.90
CA ALA A 60 8.44 -15.58 -2.59
C ALA A 60 7.04 -15.92 -2.06
N GLU A 61 6.96 -16.30 -0.80
CA GLU A 61 5.72 -16.37 -0.02
C GLU A 61 5.63 -15.10 0.82
N ALA A 62 4.99 -14.06 0.28
CA ALA A 62 4.96 -12.73 0.89
C ALA A 62 3.60 -12.42 1.51
N ARG A 63 3.62 -11.93 2.76
CA ARG A 63 2.42 -11.44 3.46
C ARG A 63 2.62 -10.02 3.94
N LEU A 64 1.85 -9.09 3.38
CA LEU A 64 1.89 -7.68 3.75
C LEU A 64 0.60 -7.32 4.48
N ARG A 65 0.73 -6.63 5.60
CA ARG A 65 -0.42 -6.18 6.38
C ARG A 65 -0.21 -4.75 6.87
N ASN A 66 -1.14 -3.88 6.51
CA ASN A 66 -1.19 -2.50 6.95
C ASN A 66 -2.49 -2.25 7.73
N ASP A 67 -2.38 -1.97 9.01
CA ASP A 67 -3.49 -1.64 9.89
C ASP A 67 -3.35 -0.17 10.32
N VAL A 68 -4.25 0.70 9.87
CA VAL A 68 -4.26 2.13 10.22
C VAL A 68 -5.51 2.44 11.04
N SER A 69 -5.31 3.07 12.18
CA SER A 69 -6.39 3.51 13.08
C SER A 69 -6.34 5.02 13.23
N LEU A 70 -7.42 5.68 12.87
CA LEU A 70 -7.59 7.14 12.97
C LEU A 70 -8.58 7.44 14.09
N SER A 71 -8.27 8.42 14.91
CA SER A 71 -9.18 8.99 15.89
C SER A 71 -9.82 10.24 15.31
N SER A 72 -11.15 10.37 15.43
CA SER A 72 -11.89 11.59 15.07
C SER A 72 -11.43 12.23 13.75
N ASP A 73 -10.77 13.39 13.84
CA ASP A 73 -10.27 14.23 12.74
C ASP A 73 -8.80 13.94 12.36
N GLY A 74 -8.23 12.85 12.86
CA GLY A 74 -6.90 12.41 12.44
C GLY A 74 -6.81 12.20 10.93
N THR A 75 -5.70 12.62 10.32
CA THR A 75 -5.45 12.53 8.88
C THR A 75 -4.35 11.52 8.57
N TYR A 76 -4.58 10.70 7.58
CA TYR A 76 -3.61 9.75 7.04
C TYR A 76 -3.45 9.93 5.54
N VAL A 77 -2.20 9.97 5.12
CA VAL A 77 -1.81 9.83 3.72
C VAL A 77 -0.88 8.64 3.63
N GLY A 78 -1.10 7.76 2.68
CA GLY A 78 -0.19 6.63 2.51
C GLY A 78 -0.27 6.05 1.12
N TRP A 79 0.81 5.40 0.73
CA TRP A 79 0.83 4.61 -0.48
C TRP A 79 1.52 3.27 -0.26
N ASP A 80 1.22 2.34 -1.17
CA ASP A 80 1.94 1.08 -1.33
C ASP A 80 2.27 0.90 -2.81
N PHE A 81 3.53 0.61 -3.11
CA PHE A 81 3.96 0.20 -4.44
C PHE A 81 4.45 -1.24 -4.38
N ILE A 82 3.91 -2.08 -5.26
CA ILE A 82 4.28 -3.49 -5.37
C ILE A 82 4.94 -3.71 -6.73
N CYS A 83 6.05 -4.41 -6.73
CA CYS A 83 6.72 -4.88 -7.94
C CYS A 83 6.83 -6.40 -7.90
N LEU A 84 6.26 -7.09 -8.90
CA LEU A 84 6.32 -8.53 -9.06
C LEU A 84 7.53 -8.94 -9.88
N GLY A 85 8.39 -9.77 -9.29
CA GLY A 85 9.65 -10.16 -9.90
C GLY A 85 10.66 -9.00 -9.95
N ARG A 86 11.57 -9.10 -10.89
CA ARG A 86 12.58 -8.06 -11.20
C ARG A 86 12.57 -7.79 -12.70
N PRO A 87 11.69 -6.94 -13.22
CA PRO A 87 11.57 -6.72 -14.67
C PRO A 87 12.87 -6.30 -15.33
N ALA A 88 13.68 -5.47 -14.66
CA ALA A 88 14.99 -5.07 -15.14
C ALA A 88 16.02 -6.22 -15.27
N ALA A 89 15.77 -7.35 -14.60
CA ALA A 89 16.56 -8.56 -14.67
C ALA A 89 15.84 -9.70 -15.44
N ASN A 90 14.76 -9.37 -16.19
CA ASN A 90 13.90 -10.33 -16.88
C ASN A 90 13.30 -11.42 -15.97
N GLU A 91 13.24 -11.18 -14.68
CA GLU A 91 12.58 -12.09 -13.74
C GLU A 91 11.09 -11.74 -13.62
N ARG A 92 10.24 -12.71 -13.87
CA ARG A 92 8.79 -12.64 -13.66
C ARG A 92 8.41 -13.33 -12.38
N PHE A 93 7.24 -13.05 -11.87
CA PHE A 93 6.65 -13.72 -10.72
C PHE A 93 5.81 -14.92 -11.20
N GLU A 94 6.49 -16.04 -11.46
CA GLU A 94 5.89 -17.27 -12.03
C GLU A 94 5.47 -18.26 -10.93
N THR A 95 6.08 -18.17 -9.74
CA THR A 95 5.82 -19.04 -8.59
C THR A 95 5.75 -18.24 -7.30
N GLY A 96 5.21 -18.85 -6.23
CA GLY A 96 5.03 -18.19 -4.95
C GLY A 96 3.66 -17.54 -4.79
N ARG A 97 3.48 -16.71 -3.76
CA ARG A 97 2.20 -16.06 -3.45
C ARG A 97 2.40 -14.73 -2.76
N LEU A 98 1.63 -13.74 -3.18
CA LEU A 98 1.48 -12.47 -2.50
C LEU A 98 0.11 -12.39 -1.84
N ILE A 99 0.08 -12.17 -0.53
CA ILE A 99 -1.13 -11.82 0.21
C ILE A 99 -0.92 -10.45 0.81
N GLN A 100 -1.74 -9.48 0.41
CA GLN A 100 -1.72 -8.13 0.96
C GLN A 100 -3.07 -7.80 1.56
N ARG A 101 -3.06 -7.10 2.70
CA ARG A 101 -4.25 -6.54 3.31
C ARG A 101 -3.93 -5.17 3.88
N THR A 102 -4.68 -4.18 3.42
CA THR A 102 -4.67 -2.83 3.99
C THR A 102 -6.04 -2.56 4.59
N GLU A 103 -6.06 -2.12 5.84
CA GLU A 103 -7.29 -1.75 6.53
C GLU A 103 -7.11 -0.41 7.24
N ILE A 104 -8.02 0.52 6.96
CA ILE A 104 -8.08 1.83 7.61
C ILE A 104 -9.39 1.92 8.38
N ARG A 105 -9.30 2.27 9.65
CA ARG A 105 -10.44 2.47 10.55
C ARG A 105 -10.45 3.88 11.08
N ARG A 106 -11.64 4.46 11.21
CA ARG A 106 -11.86 5.71 11.95
C ARG A 106 -12.80 5.43 13.11
N ASP A 107 -12.36 5.76 14.32
CA ASP A 107 -13.11 5.51 15.57
C ASP A 107 -13.63 4.06 15.65
N GLY A 108 -12.76 3.10 15.29
CA GLY A 108 -13.03 1.67 15.29
C GLY A 108 -13.83 1.15 14.08
N ARG A 109 -14.42 2.02 13.26
CA ARG A 109 -15.19 1.63 12.07
C ARG A 109 -14.28 1.54 10.85
N PRO A 110 -14.34 0.47 10.06
CA PRO A 110 -13.57 0.38 8.82
C PRO A 110 -14.11 1.40 7.80
N ILE A 111 -13.20 2.19 7.21
CA ILE A 111 -13.50 3.15 6.14
C ILE A 111 -12.85 2.74 4.82
N TRP A 112 -11.83 1.86 4.88
CA TRP A 112 -11.18 1.26 3.73
C TRP A 112 -10.71 -0.15 4.05
N ILE A 113 -10.97 -1.08 3.13
CA ILE A 113 -10.43 -2.45 3.19
C ILE A 113 -10.01 -2.84 1.78
N GLU A 114 -8.73 -3.12 1.61
CA GLU A 114 -8.17 -3.68 0.39
C GLU A 114 -7.58 -5.06 0.69
N ARG A 115 -7.78 -6.01 -0.21
CA ARG A 115 -7.22 -7.35 -0.11
C ARG A 115 -6.76 -7.81 -1.48
N ILE A 116 -5.53 -8.27 -1.53
CA ILE A 116 -4.93 -8.89 -2.70
C ILE A 116 -4.46 -10.28 -2.28
N ASP A 117 -4.80 -11.27 -3.09
CA ASP A 117 -4.30 -12.64 -2.97
C ASP A 117 -3.96 -13.12 -4.37
N LEU A 118 -2.67 -13.15 -4.67
CA LEU A 118 -2.16 -13.37 -6.01
C LEU A 118 -1.11 -14.47 -5.99
N ALA A 119 -1.37 -15.57 -6.69
CA ALA A 119 -0.38 -16.60 -6.93
C ALA A 119 0.55 -16.21 -8.09
N GLY A 120 1.80 -16.61 -8.02
CA GLY A 120 2.72 -16.52 -9.13
C GLY A 120 2.21 -17.27 -10.36
N GLY A 121 2.43 -16.74 -11.56
CA GLY A 121 1.90 -17.29 -12.80
C GLY A 121 0.37 -17.24 -12.95
N SER A 122 -0.32 -16.53 -12.06
CA SER A 122 -1.78 -16.39 -12.09
C SER A 122 -2.27 -15.77 -13.41
N PRO A 123 -3.37 -16.29 -14.00
CA PRO A 123 -3.99 -15.68 -15.17
C PRO A 123 -4.58 -14.29 -14.88
N LEU A 124 -4.66 -13.88 -13.62
CA LEU A 124 -5.06 -12.54 -13.24
C LEU A 124 -3.99 -11.48 -13.57
N ILE A 125 -2.72 -11.87 -13.63
CA ILE A 125 -1.62 -10.93 -13.92
C ILE A 125 -1.78 -10.32 -15.34
N PRO A 126 -1.96 -11.11 -16.42
CA PRO A 126 -2.17 -10.54 -17.74
C PRO A 126 -3.60 -10.04 -18.01
N ALA A 127 -4.54 -10.27 -17.10
CA ALA A 127 -5.93 -9.87 -17.31
C ALA A 127 -6.08 -8.34 -17.41
N PRO A 128 -6.73 -7.80 -18.48
CA PRO A 128 -6.80 -6.36 -18.72
C PRO A 128 -7.45 -5.56 -17.60
N PHE A 129 -8.40 -6.17 -16.89
CA PHE A 129 -9.15 -5.54 -15.80
C PHE A 129 -8.49 -5.73 -14.42
N VAL A 130 -7.29 -6.34 -14.34
CA VAL A 130 -6.53 -6.52 -13.11
C VAL A 130 -5.19 -5.79 -13.23
N LEU A 131 -4.15 -6.43 -13.78
CA LEU A 131 -2.83 -5.83 -13.93
C LEU A 131 -2.43 -5.57 -15.38
N ALA A 132 -3.19 -6.04 -16.36
CA ALA A 132 -2.92 -5.89 -17.79
C ALA A 132 -1.48 -6.29 -18.19
N GLY A 133 -0.91 -7.27 -17.48
CA GLY A 133 0.48 -7.70 -17.68
C GLY A 133 1.53 -6.78 -17.05
N GLN A 134 1.12 -5.72 -16.37
CA GLN A 134 2.06 -4.83 -15.68
C GLN A 134 2.61 -5.50 -14.43
N PRO A 135 3.93 -5.49 -14.24
CA PRO A 135 4.53 -6.10 -13.04
C PRO A 135 4.47 -5.20 -11.82
N THR A 136 4.08 -3.94 -11.99
CA THR A 136 4.10 -2.95 -10.91
C THR A 136 2.78 -2.20 -10.85
N TRP A 137 2.26 -2.02 -9.64
CA TRP A 137 1.13 -1.14 -9.38
C TRP A 137 1.32 -0.40 -8.06
N GLY A 138 0.51 0.62 -7.84
CA GLY A 138 0.48 1.36 -6.60
C GLY A 138 -0.93 1.78 -6.22
N THR A 139 -1.17 1.85 -4.91
CA THR A 139 -2.38 2.41 -4.32
C THR A 139 -1.99 3.60 -3.46
N MET A 140 -2.62 4.76 -3.68
CA MET A 140 -2.48 5.93 -2.82
C MET A 140 -3.80 6.20 -2.12
N ILE A 141 -3.75 6.42 -0.82
CA ILE A 141 -4.92 6.63 0.02
C ILE A 141 -4.75 7.94 0.81
N TYR A 142 -5.76 8.78 0.74
CA TYR A 142 -5.95 9.92 1.62
C TYR A 142 -7.19 9.69 2.49
N ALA A 143 -7.04 9.73 3.79
CA ALA A 143 -8.12 9.60 4.76
C ALA A 143 -8.08 10.78 5.73
N GLY A 144 -8.79 11.84 5.37
CA GLY A 144 -8.86 13.11 6.11
C GLY A 144 -10.12 13.88 5.76
N ALA A 145 -10.16 15.14 6.14
CA ALA A 145 -11.18 16.06 5.66
C ALA A 145 -10.91 16.35 4.17
N ILE A 146 -11.91 16.15 3.33
CA ILE A 146 -11.84 16.34 1.88
C ILE A 146 -12.81 17.44 1.49
N ALA A 147 -12.37 18.38 0.65
CA ALA A 147 -13.27 19.34 0.03
C ALA A 147 -14.24 18.63 -0.93
N ASP A 148 -15.45 19.14 -1.06
CA ASP A 148 -16.51 18.50 -1.87
C ASP A 148 -16.10 18.31 -3.35
N ASP A 149 -15.23 19.17 -3.87
CA ASP A 149 -14.72 19.13 -5.25
C ASP A 149 -13.40 18.34 -5.42
N ALA A 150 -12.87 17.75 -4.35
CA ALA A 150 -11.55 17.10 -4.40
C ALA A 150 -11.52 15.91 -5.39
N ALA A 151 -12.61 15.13 -5.47
CA ALA A 151 -12.69 14.02 -6.40
C ALA A 151 -12.62 14.47 -7.86
N ASP A 152 -13.26 15.60 -8.18
CA ASP A 152 -13.27 16.15 -9.54
C ASP A 152 -11.90 16.71 -9.92
N LYS A 153 -11.23 17.38 -8.99
CA LYS A 153 -9.85 17.87 -9.17
C LYS A 153 -8.86 16.70 -9.40
N VAL A 154 -9.02 15.61 -8.67
CA VAL A 154 -8.17 14.41 -8.88
C VAL A 154 -8.44 13.79 -10.25
N ARG A 155 -9.71 13.64 -10.66
CA ARG A 155 -10.04 13.11 -12.00
C ARG A 155 -9.49 13.99 -13.12
N GLU A 156 -9.59 15.32 -12.97
CA GLU A 156 -9.04 16.25 -13.93
C GLU A 156 -7.52 16.15 -14.02
N ALA A 157 -6.83 16.08 -12.87
CA ALA A 157 -5.38 15.94 -12.83
C ALA A 157 -4.91 14.63 -13.46
N VAL A 158 -5.60 13.50 -13.20
CA VAL A 158 -5.28 12.19 -13.80
C VAL A 158 -5.63 12.17 -15.29
N GLY A 159 -6.79 12.71 -15.69
CA GLY A 159 -7.20 12.75 -17.09
C GLY A 159 -6.33 13.67 -17.96
N SER A 160 -5.70 14.69 -17.38
CA SER A 160 -4.80 15.61 -18.09
C SER A 160 -3.40 15.03 -18.31
N THR A 161 -3.02 13.98 -17.60
CA THR A 161 -1.68 13.35 -17.69
C THR A 161 -1.60 12.23 -18.74
N GLY A 162 -2.64 12.05 -19.54
CA GLY A 162 -2.62 11.21 -20.72
C GLY A 162 -3.24 9.83 -20.56
N GLU A 163 -3.46 9.24 -21.67
CA GLU A 163 -3.94 7.91 -22.00
C GLU A 163 -3.99 6.91 -20.82
N GLY A 164 -4.87 7.21 -19.85
CA GLY A 164 -5.14 6.33 -18.75
C GLY A 164 -5.94 5.15 -19.27
N ILE A 165 -5.35 3.99 -19.17
CA ILE A 165 -6.03 2.73 -19.35
C ILE A 165 -6.96 2.56 -18.14
N PHE A 166 -8.25 2.66 -18.36
CA PHE A 166 -9.29 2.17 -17.47
C PHE A 166 -10.06 1.09 -18.20
#